data_d04f3422f4088482efcc5f58f85a7b6f
#
_entry.id   d04f3422f4088482efcc5f58f85a7b6f
#
_cell.length_a   1.000
_cell.length_b   1.000
_cell.length_c   1.000
_cell.angle_alpha   90.00
_cell.angle_beta   90.00
_cell.angle_gamma   90.00
#
_symmetry.space_group_name_H-M   'P 1'
#
loop_
_entity.id
_entity.type
_entity.pdbx_description
1 polymer ?
#
loop_
_entity_poly.entity_id
_entity_poly.type
_entity_poly.pdbx_seq_one_letter_code
_entity_poly.pdbx_strand_id
1 'polypeptide(L)'
;ILIAGGPEAFNGIGLNIKEGQIANSYDTQAFIMTLSNKNIEAITIDFDPAIDSQVWNKTDNHIYFRVQDRDRANIYKYNPKNAKFSQLNLNEDVVRSFDIAKQSQWATYTGVSLANSNRAYVLDLKNEKSIMISDPYNNRLSEMTLSEVKDWNFKSSFGDEIEGRYYLPPNFDPNKKYPLIVYYYAGTSPTQRIFESTYPLQVYAAQDYVVYTLQPSGTTGYGQEFSARHVNAW
;
A
#
# COMPACT_ATOMS: atom_id res chain seq x y z
N ILE A 1 -23.62 4.38 8.26
CA ILE A 1 -23.13 4.09 6.90
C ILE A 1 -21.65 4.40 6.86
N LEU A 2 -20.86 3.54 6.22
CA LEU A 2 -19.46 3.75 5.94
C LEU A 2 -19.32 4.29 4.50
N ILE A 3 -18.52 5.35 4.32
CA ILE A 3 -18.37 6.06 3.06
C ILE A 3 -16.86 6.23 2.77
N ALA A 4 -16.45 6.08 1.52
CA ALA A 4 -15.11 6.46 1.04
C ALA A 4 -15.22 7.66 0.11
N GLY A 5 -14.27 8.59 0.20
CA GLY A 5 -14.24 9.79 -0.64
C GLY A 5 -12.91 10.52 -0.54
N GLY A 6 -12.68 11.50 -1.39
CA GLY A 6 -11.51 12.37 -1.28
C GLY A 6 -11.52 13.18 0.03
N PRO A 7 -10.37 13.70 0.45
CA PRO A 7 -10.27 14.47 1.70
C PRO A 7 -11.20 15.70 1.75
N GLU A 8 -11.46 16.29 0.60
CA GLU A 8 -12.34 17.46 0.41
C GLU A 8 -13.84 17.15 0.54
N ALA A 9 -14.22 15.88 0.61
CA ALA A 9 -15.62 15.48 0.72
C ALA A 9 -16.30 16.07 1.97
N PHE A 10 -17.62 16.27 1.87
CA PHE A 10 -18.46 16.76 2.97
C PHE A 10 -18.00 18.11 3.55
N ASN A 11 -17.72 19.09 2.69
CA ASN A 11 -17.19 20.40 3.04
C ASN A 11 -15.80 20.36 3.68
N GLY A 12 -14.98 19.41 3.30
CA GLY A 12 -13.59 19.34 3.72
C GLY A 12 -13.34 18.81 5.13
N ILE A 13 -14.30 18.10 5.74
CA ILE A 13 -14.10 17.55 7.10
C ILE A 13 -13.02 16.48 7.19
N GLY A 14 -12.56 15.94 6.05
CA GLY A 14 -11.45 14.99 5.97
C GLY A 14 -10.09 15.61 5.69
N LEU A 15 -10.00 16.94 5.53
CA LEU A 15 -8.75 17.61 5.18
C LEU A 15 -7.74 17.65 6.33
N ASN A 16 -6.51 17.24 6.04
CA ASN A 16 -5.33 17.36 6.88
C ASN A 16 -4.12 17.77 6.04
N ILE A 17 -4.19 19.00 5.52
CA ILE A 17 -3.17 19.61 4.66
C ILE A 17 -2.84 21.01 5.15
N LYS A 18 -1.69 21.55 4.71
CA LYS A 18 -1.30 22.93 5.05
C LYS A 18 -2.14 23.95 4.31
N GLU A 19 -2.27 25.13 4.90
CA GLU A 19 -2.90 26.27 4.26
C GLU A 19 -2.27 26.57 2.90
N GLY A 20 -3.12 26.77 1.89
CA GLY A 20 -2.70 27.03 0.51
C GLY A 20 -2.42 25.79 -0.35
N GLN A 21 -2.41 24.58 0.24
CA GLN A 21 -2.36 23.33 -0.52
C GLN A 21 -3.75 22.95 -1.05
N ILE A 22 -3.76 22.17 -2.12
CA ILE A 22 -4.96 21.55 -2.68
C ILE A 22 -4.85 20.04 -2.43
N ALA A 23 -5.88 19.46 -1.83
CA ALA A 23 -5.90 18.03 -1.54
C ALA A 23 -5.84 17.18 -2.81
N ASN A 24 -5.16 16.04 -2.71
CA ASN A 24 -5.18 15.03 -3.76
C ASN A 24 -6.40 14.12 -3.56
N SER A 25 -7.39 14.22 -4.46
CA SER A 25 -8.63 13.43 -4.37
C SER A 25 -8.43 11.91 -4.46
N TYR A 26 -7.26 11.45 -4.95
CA TYR A 26 -6.88 10.03 -4.94
C TYR A 26 -6.35 9.55 -3.59
N ASP A 27 -6.09 10.46 -2.65
CA ASP A 27 -5.76 10.13 -1.26
C ASP A 27 -7.05 9.87 -0.47
N THR A 28 -7.70 8.75 -0.79
CA THR A 28 -9.07 8.44 -0.33
C THR A 28 -9.11 8.28 1.19
N GLN A 29 -10.12 8.93 1.79
CA GLN A 29 -10.43 8.91 3.22
C GLN A 29 -11.71 8.13 3.51
N ALA A 30 -11.91 7.72 4.76
CA ALA A 30 -13.13 7.05 5.22
C ALA A 30 -13.94 7.92 6.18
N PHE A 31 -15.27 7.84 6.05
CA PHE A 31 -16.22 8.61 6.83
C PHE A 31 -17.34 7.68 7.36
N ILE A 32 -17.86 7.98 8.54
CA ILE A 32 -19.03 7.32 9.10
C ILE A 32 -20.19 8.31 9.16
N MET A 33 -21.33 7.94 8.56
CA MET A 33 -22.59 8.69 8.69
C MET A 33 -23.52 7.99 9.67
N THR A 34 -23.98 8.72 10.69
CA THR A 34 -25.04 8.29 11.62
C THR A 34 -26.39 8.53 10.99
N LEU A 35 -27.19 7.48 10.80
CA LEU A 35 -28.46 7.55 10.05
C LEU A 35 -29.53 8.40 10.72
N SER A 36 -29.59 8.43 12.07
CA SER A 36 -30.64 9.11 12.83
C SER A 36 -30.61 10.63 12.68
N ASN A 37 -29.40 11.22 12.60
CA ASN A 37 -29.19 12.68 12.55
C ASN A 37 -28.41 13.13 11.32
N LYS A 38 -28.00 12.18 10.46
CA LYS A 38 -27.18 12.42 9.25
C LYS A 38 -25.81 13.08 9.52
N ASN A 39 -25.34 13.02 10.78
CA ASN A 39 -24.01 13.49 11.11
C ASN A 39 -22.95 12.64 10.43
N ILE A 40 -21.91 13.27 9.84
CA ILE A 40 -20.79 12.62 9.16
C ILE A 40 -19.53 12.98 9.89
N GLU A 41 -18.71 11.97 10.18
CA GLU A 41 -17.41 12.09 10.85
C GLU A 41 -16.33 11.48 9.97
N ALA A 42 -15.21 12.20 9.78
CA ALA A 42 -14.00 11.67 9.17
C ALA A 42 -13.28 10.80 10.20
N ILE A 43 -12.98 9.53 9.85
CA ILE A 43 -12.35 8.60 10.79
C ILE A 43 -10.90 8.29 10.44
N THR A 44 -10.39 8.82 9.33
CA THR A 44 -9.02 8.59 8.85
C THR A 44 -8.20 9.88 8.68
N ILE A 45 -8.64 11.00 9.25
CA ILE A 45 -8.01 12.31 9.08
C ILE A 45 -6.52 12.34 9.49
N ASP A 46 -6.16 11.58 10.54
CA ASP A 46 -4.79 11.44 11.06
C ASP A 46 -4.19 10.05 10.69
N PHE A 47 -4.64 9.47 9.59
CA PHE A 47 -4.21 8.17 9.13
C PHE A 47 -3.57 8.30 7.74
N ASP A 48 -2.24 8.18 7.68
CA ASP A 48 -1.45 8.44 6.47
C ASP A 48 -1.75 7.51 5.28
N PRO A 49 -2.06 6.20 5.46
CA PRO A 49 -2.39 5.33 4.33
C PRO A 49 -3.68 5.74 3.61
N ALA A 50 -3.68 5.69 2.29
CA ALA A 50 -4.87 5.95 1.48
C ALA A 50 -5.80 4.72 1.44
N ILE A 51 -7.11 4.92 1.54
CA ILE A 51 -8.11 3.85 1.59
C ILE A 51 -8.42 3.34 0.19
N ASP A 52 -8.16 2.05 -0.07
CA ASP A 52 -8.54 1.38 -1.33
C ASP A 52 -9.95 0.75 -1.26
N SER A 53 -10.20 0.03 -0.17
CA SER A 53 -11.50 -0.61 0.08
C SER A 53 -11.77 -0.79 1.56
N GLN A 54 -13.04 -1.02 1.90
CA GLN A 54 -13.46 -1.07 3.28
C GLN A 54 -14.64 -2.02 3.49
N VAL A 55 -14.66 -2.69 4.63
CA VAL A 55 -15.76 -3.55 5.05
C VAL A 55 -16.03 -3.41 6.55
N TRP A 56 -17.29 -3.17 6.93
CA TRP A 56 -17.70 -3.19 8.33
C TRP A 56 -18.16 -4.61 8.69
N ASN A 57 -17.35 -5.33 9.44
CA ASN A 57 -17.67 -6.69 9.85
C ASN A 57 -18.67 -6.67 11.00
N LYS A 58 -19.83 -7.31 10.77
CA LYS A 58 -20.91 -7.37 11.77
C LYS A 58 -20.63 -8.36 12.90
N THR A 59 -19.72 -9.31 12.70
CA THR A 59 -19.41 -10.35 13.69
C THR A 59 -18.62 -9.81 14.87
N ASP A 60 -17.65 -8.94 14.63
CA ASP A 60 -16.77 -8.35 15.66
C ASP A 60 -16.91 -6.84 15.79
N ASN A 61 -17.78 -6.22 14.94
CA ASN A 61 -18.04 -4.79 14.89
C ASN A 61 -16.82 -3.91 14.60
N HIS A 62 -15.77 -4.46 13.97
CA HIS A 62 -14.65 -3.69 13.45
C HIS A 62 -14.83 -3.32 11.98
N ILE A 63 -14.14 -2.26 11.56
CA ILE A 63 -14.02 -1.92 10.16
C ILE A 63 -12.64 -2.37 9.70
N TYR A 64 -12.60 -3.07 8.58
CA TYR A 64 -11.37 -3.50 7.95
C TYR A 64 -11.15 -2.70 6.69
N PHE A 65 -9.97 -2.09 6.59
CA PHE A 65 -9.53 -1.29 5.45
C PHE A 65 -8.41 -2.01 4.72
N ARG A 66 -8.57 -2.20 3.41
CA ARG A 66 -7.42 -2.41 2.56
C ARG A 66 -6.91 -1.02 2.16
N VAL A 67 -5.63 -0.78 2.38
CA VAL A 67 -5.04 0.54 2.22
C VAL A 67 -3.78 0.49 1.38
N GLN A 68 -3.50 1.58 0.67
CA GLN A 68 -2.18 1.87 0.16
C GLN A 68 -1.36 2.51 1.29
N ASP A 69 -0.35 1.79 1.77
CA ASP A 69 0.54 2.21 2.84
C ASP A 69 1.96 2.26 2.28
N ARG A 70 2.38 3.43 1.83
CA ARG A 70 3.64 3.65 1.12
C ARG A 70 3.72 2.75 -0.12
N ASP A 71 4.78 1.95 -0.26
CA ASP A 71 4.96 1.00 -1.37
C ASP A 71 4.32 -0.38 -1.13
N ARG A 72 3.48 -0.51 -0.06
CA ARG A 72 2.77 -1.72 0.34
C ARG A 72 1.26 -1.54 0.24
N ALA A 73 0.53 -2.67 0.20
CA ALA A 73 -0.91 -2.66 0.43
C ALA A 73 -1.25 -3.57 1.60
N ASN A 74 -1.74 -2.98 2.68
CA ASN A 74 -1.97 -3.61 3.97
C ASN A 74 -3.45 -3.70 4.32
N ILE A 75 -3.78 -4.52 5.33
CA ILE A 75 -5.11 -4.52 5.96
C ILE A 75 -4.99 -3.92 7.36
N TYR A 76 -5.77 -2.88 7.61
CA TYR A 76 -5.91 -2.28 8.93
C TYR A 76 -7.29 -2.57 9.50
N LYS A 77 -7.32 -2.89 10.77
CA LYS A 77 -8.52 -3.05 11.57
C LYS A 77 -8.76 -1.78 12.39
N TYR A 78 -9.92 -1.17 12.25
CA TYR A 78 -10.34 0.00 13.02
C TYR A 78 -11.43 -0.40 14.01
N ASN A 79 -11.27 0.03 15.25
CA ASN A 79 -12.28 -0.19 16.30
C ASN A 79 -13.09 1.10 16.50
N PRO A 80 -14.39 1.14 16.10
CA PRO A 80 -15.21 2.35 16.23
C PRO A 80 -15.48 2.79 17.68
N LYS A 81 -15.28 1.92 18.67
CA LYS A 81 -15.53 2.27 20.08
C LYS A 81 -14.44 3.14 20.68
N ASN A 82 -13.21 3.02 20.23
CA ASN A 82 -12.06 3.72 20.78
C ASN A 82 -11.22 4.46 19.74
N ALA A 83 -11.69 4.50 18.49
CA ALA A 83 -11.06 5.15 17.34
C ALA A 83 -9.60 4.69 17.09
N LYS A 84 -9.27 3.42 17.34
CA LYS A 84 -7.91 2.90 17.16
C LYS A 84 -7.78 2.05 15.91
N PHE A 85 -6.70 2.29 15.18
CA PHE A 85 -6.22 1.44 14.10
C PHE A 85 -5.20 0.42 14.59
N SER A 86 -5.22 -0.78 14.01
CA SER A 86 -4.16 -1.77 14.14
C SER A 86 -3.96 -2.48 12.80
N GLN A 87 -2.71 -2.59 12.35
CA GLN A 87 -2.38 -3.34 11.15
C GLN A 87 -2.45 -4.83 11.44
N LEU A 88 -3.03 -5.61 10.53
CA LEU A 88 -2.95 -7.06 10.57
C LEU A 88 -1.57 -7.52 10.10
N ASN A 89 -0.98 -8.48 10.82
CA ASN A 89 0.28 -9.07 10.41
C ASN A 89 0.04 -10.15 9.34
N LEU A 90 0.14 -9.77 8.07
CA LEU A 90 -0.06 -10.64 6.92
C LEU A 90 1.28 -11.02 6.28
N ASN A 91 1.27 -12.09 5.47
CA ASN A 91 2.51 -12.69 4.96
C ASN A 91 3.05 -12.02 3.69
N GLU A 92 2.28 -11.11 3.08
CA GLU A 92 2.64 -10.50 1.80
C GLU A 92 2.82 -8.99 1.90
N ASP A 93 3.71 -8.44 1.08
CA ASP A 93 3.95 -6.99 1.01
C ASP A 93 2.76 -6.22 0.45
N VAL A 94 2.05 -6.84 -0.51
CA VAL A 94 0.93 -6.22 -1.23
C VAL A 94 -0.26 -7.18 -1.22
N VAL A 95 -1.23 -6.90 -0.36
CA VAL A 95 -2.52 -7.60 -0.34
C VAL A 95 -3.34 -7.14 -1.55
N ARG A 96 -3.66 -8.05 -2.46
CA ARG A 96 -4.41 -7.75 -3.69
C ARG A 96 -5.93 -7.83 -3.50
N SER A 97 -6.37 -8.81 -2.72
CA SER A 97 -7.78 -9.00 -2.38
C SER A 97 -7.92 -9.36 -0.91
N PHE A 98 -9.03 -8.96 -0.31
CA PHE A 98 -9.38 -9.31 1.06
C PHE A 98 -10.89 -9.43 1.16
N ASP A 99 -11.38 -10.55 1.67
CA ASP A 99 -12.81 -10.78 1.87
C ASP A 99 -13.07 -11.47 3.20
N ILE A 100 -14.15 -11.09 3.87
CA ILE A 100 -14.55 -11.58 5.19
C ILE A 100 -15.82 -12.39 5.08
N ALA A 101 -15.84 -13.59 5.65
CA ALA A 101 -17.03 -14.41 5.72
C ALA A 101 -18.13 -13.73 6.56
N LYS A 102 -19.37 -13.68 6.04
CA LYS A 102 -20.47 -12.87 6.59
C LYS A 102 -20.87 -13.19 8.03
N GLN A 103 -20.64 -14.41 8.51
CA GLN A 103 -21.11 -14.88 9.81
C GLN A 103 -20.05 -15.68 10.57
N SER A 104 -18.76 -15.39 10.34
CA SER A 104 -17.67 -16.07 11.03
C SER A 104 -16.46 -15.17 11.20
N GLN A 105 -15.46 -15.67 11.91
CA GLN A 105 -14.19 -14.98 12.13
C GLN A 105 -13.15 -15.23 11.03
N TRP A 106 -13.56 -15.87 9.92
CA TRP A 106 -12.63 -16.21 8.85
C TRP A 106 -12.66 -15.18 7.73
N ALA A 107 -11.48 -14.90 7.21
CA ALA A 107 -11.29 -14.12 6.02
C ALA A 107 -10.39 -14.87 5.02
N THR A 108 -10.39 -14.45 3.79
CA THR A 108 -9.43 -14.87 2.77
C THR A 108 -8.71 -13.66 2.22
N TYR A 109 -7.46 -13.83 1.82
CA TYR A 109 -6.75 -12.81 1.08
C TYR A 109 -5.81 -13.44 0.04
N THR A 110 -5.49 -12.65 -0.98
CA THR A 110 -4.41 -12.93 -1.89
C THR A 110 -3.39 -11.81 -1.83
N GLY A 111 -2.14 -12.14 -2.10
CA GLY A 111 -1.08 -11.14 -2.08
C GLY A 111 0.17 -11.57 -2.80
N VAL A 112 1.05 -10.61 -3.00
CA VAL A 112 2.35 -10.75 -3.65
C VAL A 112 3.42 -10.02 -2.86
N SER A 113 4.67 -10.41 -3.06
CA SER A 113 5.84 -9.72 -2.52
C SER A 113 6.93 -9.62 -3.59
N LEU A 114 8.09 -9.07 -3.25
CA LEU A 114 9.19 -8.87 -4.22
C LEU A 114 9.74 -10.17 -4.83
N ALA A 115 9.60 -11.30 -4.11
CA ALA A 115 10.19 -12.58 -4.48
C ALA A 115 9.16 -13.69 -4.78
N ASN A 116 7.88 -13.37 -4.76
CA ASN A 116 6.83 -14.34 -5.07
C ASN A 116 5.67 -13.72 -5.85
N SER A 117 5.08 -14.55 -6.68
CA SER A 117 3.83 -14.27 -7.37
C SER A 117 2.63 -14.40 -6.41
N ASN A 118 1.43 -14.29 -6.96
CA ASN A 118 0.20 -14.26 -6.18
C ASN A 118 -0.02 -15.57 -5.40
N ARG A 119 -0.12 -15.43 -4.07
CA ARG A 119 -0.44 -16.50 -3.13
C ARG A 119 -1.81 -16.28 -2.51
N ALA A 120 -2.47 -17.36 -2.08
CA ALA A 120 -3.77 -17.29 -1.42
C ALA A 120 -3.73 -17.85 -0.01
N TYR A 121 -4.47 -17.21 0.90
CA TYR A 121 -4.47 -17.49 2.33
C TYR A 121 -5.88 -17.51 2.89
N VAL A 122 -6.07 -18.33 3.94
CA VAL A 122 -7.17 -18.22 4.89
C VAL A 122 -6.62 -17.56 6.17
N LEU A 123 -7.36 -16.60 6.71
CA LEU A 123 -7.00 -15.84 7.90
C LEU A 123 -8.04 -16.03 9.00
N ASP A 124 -7.60 -16.42 10.18
CA ASP A 124 -8.39 -16.36 11.41
C ASP A 124 -8.27 -14.94 12.01
N LEU A 125 -9.33 -14.13 11.88
CA LEU A 125 -9.36 -12.75 12.38
C LEU A 125 -9.28 -12.63 13.91
N LYS A 126 -9.61 -13.70 14.65
CA LYS A 126 -9.55 -13.70 16.11
C LYS A 126 -8.13 -13.86 16.62
N ASN A 127 -7.37 -14.74 15.98
CA ASN A 127 -5.99 -15.07 16.39
C ASN A 127 -4.94 -14.41 15.50
N GLU A 128 -5.38 -13.71 14.43
CA GLU A 128 -4.55 -13.06 13.41
C GLU A 128 -3.52 -14.02 12.77
N LYS A 129 -3.96 -15.28 12.54
CA LYS A 129 -3.13 -16.34 11.96
C LYS A 129 -3.56 -16.67 10.54
N SER A 130 -2.60 -16.58 9.61
CA SER A 130 -2.78 -16.95 8.22
C SER A 130 -2.32 -18.37 7.94
N ILE A 131 -3.07 -19.07 7.10
CA ILE A 131 -2.72 -20.39 6.54
C ILE A 131 -2.67 -20.23 5.03
N MET A 132 -1.51 -20.48 4.42
CA MET A 132 -1.38 -20.49 2.96
C MET A 132 -2.10 -21.69 2.38
N ILE A 133 -2.97 -21.44 1.39
CA ILE A 133 -3.76 -22.48 0.71
C ILE A 133 -3.33 -22.68 -0.75
N SER A 134 -2.61 -21.72 -1.33
CA SER A 134 -2.13 -21.84 -2.70
C SER A 134 -0.87 -21.01 -2.94
N ASP A 135 0.12 -21.60 -3.57
CA ASP A 135 1.31 -20.97 -4.16
C ASP A 135 1.58 -21.60 -5.55
N PRO A 136 0.87 -21.14 -6.58
CA PRO A 136 0.89 -21.82 -7.89
C PRO A 136 2.23 -21.70 -8.63
N TYR A 137 3.08 -20.76 -8.24
CA TYR A 137 4.36 -20.50 -8.93
C TYR A 137 5.59 -20.91 -8.13
N ASN A 138 5.44 -21.51 -6.96
CA ASN A 138 6.55 -21.88 -6.08
C ASN A 138 7.62 -22.72 -6.81
N ASN A 139 7.22 -23.75 -7.54
CA ASN A 139 8.16 -24.63 -8.24
C ASN A 139 8.98 -23.89 -9.31
N ARG A 140 8.38 -22.95 -10.03
CA ARG A 140 9.08 -22.16 -11.06
C ARG A 140 10.03 -21.15 -10.44
N LEU A 141 9.61 -20.46 -9.39
CA LEU A 141 10.40 -19.42 -8.73
C LEU A 141 11.58 -20.01 -7.94
N SER A 142 11.44 -21.22 -7.39
CA SER A 142 12.53 -21.91 -6.69
C SER A 142 13.71 -22.30 -7.59
N GLU A 143 13.50 -22.35 -8.90
CA GLU A 143 14.55 -22.62 -9.90
C GLU A 143 15.26 -21.35 -10.41
N MET A 144 14.79 -20.16 -10.00
CA MET A 144 15.31 -18.87 -10.45
C MET A 144 16.22 -18.23 -9.39
N THR A 145 17.30 -17.61 -9.84
CA THR A 145 18.09 -16.72 -9.00
C THR A 145 17.54 -15.31 -9.13
N LEU A 146 16.89 -14.83 -8.07
CA LEU A 146 16.33 -13.48 -8.04
C LEU A 146 17.38 -12.46 -7.58
N SER A 147 17.14 -11.19 -7.93
CA SER A 147 17.93 -10.06 -7.51
C SER A 147 17.88 -9.85 -6.00
N GLU A 148 18.99 -9.51 -5.39
CA GLU A 148 18.98 -8.89 -4.07
C GLU A 148 18.33 -7.50 -4.18
N VAL A 149 17.35 -7.22 -3.30
CA VAL A 149 16.64 -5.94 -3.25
C VAL A 149 16.94 -5.25 -1.92
N LYS A 150 17.38 -4.00 -1.97
CA LYS A 150 17.70 -3.19 -0.80
C LYS A 150 16.93 -1.87 -0.84
N ASP A 151 16.46 -1.44 0.31
CA ASP A 151 15.87 -0.12 0.46
C ASP A 151 16.98 0.95 0.47
N TRP A 152 16.71 2.07 -0.18
CA TRP A 152 17.57 3.24 -0.22
C TRP A 152 16.75 4.52 -0.35
N ASN A 153 16.86 5.36 0.67
CA ASN A 153 16.12 6.60 0.78
C ASN A 153 17.03 7.80 0.68
N PHE A 154 16.51 8.93 0.26
CA PHE A 154 17.25 10.20 0.22
C PHE A 154 16.32 11.38 0.47
N LYS A 155 16.90 12.53 0.85
CA LYS A 155 16.16 13.79 0.93
C LYS A 155 16.15 14.50 -0.42
N SER A 156 14.95 14.90 -0.87
CA SER A 156 14.79 15.74 -2.05
C SER A 156 15.29 17.15 -1.81
N SER A 157 15.45 17.94 -2.88
CA SER A 157 15.79 19.38 -2.78
C SER A 157 14.73 20.20 -2.02
N PHE A 158 13.50 19.69 -1.89
CA PHE A 158 12.42 20.31 -1.13
C PHE A 158 12.34 19.82 0.33
N GLY A 159 13.26 18.94 0.73
CA GLY A 159 13.35 18.43 2.10
C GLY A 159 12.51 17.18 2.38
N ASP A 160 11.79 16.65 1.39
CA ASP A 160 11.04 15.40 1.53
C ASP A 160 11.96 14.21 1.61
N GLU A 161 11.62 13.25 2.47
CA GLU A 161 12.21 11.93 2.41
C GLU A 161 11.58 11.14 1.27
N ILE A 162 12.41 10.77 0.30
CA ILE A 162 12.03 9.97 -0.86
C ILE A 162 12.44 8.54 -0.58
N GLU A 163 11.46 7.67 -0.44
CA GLU A 163 11.69 6.24 -0.28
C GLU A 163 11.92 5.56 -1.63
N GLY A 164 12.86 4.63 -1.65
CA GLY A 164 13.16 3.85 -2.84
C GLY A 164 13.79 2.51 -2.51
N ARG A 165 14.00 1.71 -3.53
CA ARG A 165 14.71 0.45 -3.44
C ARG A 165 15.45 0.17 -4.73
N TYR A 166 16.57 -0.53 -4.62
CA TYR A 166 17.32 -0.95 -5.78
C TYR A 166 17.46 -2.47 -5.85
N TYR A 167 17.51 -2.95 -7.07
CA TYR A 167 17.67 -4.35 -7.45
C TYR A 167 19.07 -4.52 -8.01
N LEU A 168 19.85 -5.43 -7.46
CA LEU A 168 21.16 -5.78 -7.96
C LEU A 168 21.06 -6.96 -8.93
N PRO A 169 21.91 -7.02 -9.97
CA PRO A 169 22.06 -8.23 -10.78
C PRO A 169 22.23 -9.49 -9.90
N PRO A 170 21.64 -10.64 -10.25
CA PRO A 170 21.78 -11.86 -9.46
C PRO A 170 23.23 -12.28 -9.16
N ASN A 171 24.15 -11.94 -10.07
CA ASN A 171 25.59 -12.20 -9.92
C ASN A 171 26.38 -10.88 -9.76
N PHE A 172 25.88 -9.98 -8.94
CA PHE A 172 26.47 -8.66 -8.74
C PHE A 172 27.91 -8.73 -8.23
N ASP A 173 28.81 -8.06 -8.96
CA ASP A 173 30.23 -7.90 -8.58
C ASP A 173 30.49 -6.41 -8.24
N PRO A 174 30.83 -6.06 -6.99
CA PRO A 174 31.04 -4.67 -6.57
C PRO A 174 32.22 -3.99 -7.26
N ASN A 175 33.10 -4.76 -7.93
CA ASN A 175 34.25 -4.23 -8.68
C ASN A 175 33.93 -3.88 -10.14
N LYS A 176 32.70 -4.20 -10.61
CA LYS A 176 32.20 -3.88 -11.95
C LYS A 176 31.32 -2.64 -11.93
N LYS A 177 31.25 -1.97 -13.07
CA LYS A 177 30.27 -0.90 -13.32
C LYS A 177 29.10 -1.50 -14.07
N TYR A 178 27.90 -1.12 -13.65
CA TYR A 178 26.64 -1.54 -14.25
C TYR A 178 25.86 -0.34 -14.78
N PRO A 179 25.14 -0.45 -15.88
CA PRO A 179 24.18 0.58 -16.28
C PRO A 179 23.04 0.65 -15.27
N LEU A 180 22.50 1.85 -15.05
CA LEU A 180 21.41 2.12 -14.11
C LEU A 180 20.12 2.39 -14.87
N ILE A 181 19.05 1.69 -14.48
CA ILE A 181 17.67 2.05 -14.83
C ILE A 181 17.04 2.69 -13.60
N VAL A 182 16.52 3.91 -13.74
CA VAL A 182 15.67 4.55 -12.72
C VAL A 182 14.23 4.44 -13.17
N TYR A 183 13.40 3.79 -12.35
CA TYR A 183 11.98 3.59 -12.61
C TYR A 183 11.13 4.25 -11.52
N TYR A 184 10.19 5.08 -11.92
CA TYR A 184 9.19 5.66 -11.04
C TYR A 184 7.91 5.92 -11.83
N TYR A 185 6.79 6.03 -11.11
CA TYR A 185 5.54 6.44 -11.70
C TYR A 185 5.34 7.94 -11.46
N ALA A 186 5.14 8.71 -12.53
CA ALA A 186 4.98 10.17 -12.44
C ALA A 186 3.58 10.61 -12.00
N GLY A 187 2.65 9.68 -11.81
CA GLY A 187 1.34 9.96 -11.23
C GLY A 187 1.34 9.80 -9.70
N THR A 188 0.14 9.68 -9.13
CA THR A 188 -0.03 9.64 -7.67
C THR A 188 0.11 8.25 -7.04
N SER A 189 0.11 7.18 -7.84
CA SER A 189 0.21 5.82 -7.32
C SER A 189 1.65 5.42 -7.02
N PRO A 190 1.93 4.70 -5.93
CA PRO A 190 3.27 4.22 -5.63
C PRO A 190 3.71 3.07 -6.56
N THR A 191 5.03 2.92 -6.70
CA THR A 191 5.63 1.70 -7.25
C THR A 191 5.69 0.64 -6.16
N GLN A 192 4.73 -0.29 -6.21
CA GLN A 192 4.54 -1.28 -5.14
C GLN A 192 5.62 -2.36 -5.12
N ARG A 193 5.75 -3.06 -3.98
CA ARG A 193 6.62 -4.24 -3.75
C ARG A 193 6.01 -5.49 -4.37
N ILE A 194 6.00 -5.58 -5.68
CA ILE A 194 5.43 -6.70 -6.42
C ILE A 194 6.47 -7.37 -7.31
N PHE A 195 6.40 -8.70 -7.41
CA PHE A 195 7.23 -9.49 -8.32
C PHE A 195 6.79 -9.27 -9.77
N GLU A 196 5.51 -9.40 -10.04
CA GLU A 196 4.91 -9.25 -11.36
C GLU A 196 4.52 -7.80 -11.62
N SER A 197 5.14 -7.18 -12.61
CA SER A 197 4.88 -5.80 -13.03
C SER A 197 4.90 -5.71 -14.56
N THR A 198 4.17 -4.74 -15.10
CA THR A 198 4.26 -4.35 -16.52
C THR A 198 5.71 -4.00 -16.90
N TYR A 199 6.45 -3.43 -15.97
CA TYR A 199 7.88 -3.16 -16.08
C TYR A 199 8.62 -4.13 -15.17
N PRO A 200 9.14 -5.26 -15.69
CA PRO A 200 9.63 -6.37 -14.88
C PRO A 200 11.03 -6.09 -14.34
N LEU A 201 11.12 -5.45 -13.17
CA LEU A 201 12.38 -4.98 -12.57
C LEU A 201 13.38 -6.12 -12.34
N GLN A 202 12.91 -7.30 -11.96
CA GLN A 202 13.75 -8.51 -11.81
C GLN A 202 14.39 -8.93 -13.12
N VAL A 203 13.66 -8.82 -14.25
CA VAL A 203 14.19 -9.17 -15.59
C VAL A 203 15.27 -8.19 -16.02
N TYR A 204 15.07 -6.90 -15.78
CA TYR A 204 16.10 -5.91 -16.10
C TYR A 204 17.36 -6.14 -15.26
N ALA A 205 17.22 -6.44 -13.97
CA ALA A 205 18.36 -6.75 -13.12
C ALA A 205 19.08 -8.04 -13.56
N ALA A 206 18.34 -9.07 -14.01
CA ALA A 206 18.89 -10.29 -14.57
C ALA A 206 19.67 -10.08 -15.90
N GLN A 207 19.48 -8.92 -16.55
CA GLN A 207 20.20 -8.48 -17.75
C GLN A 207 21.37 -7.52 -17.41
N ASP A 208 21.94 -7.64 -16.23
CA ASP A 208 23.08 -6.85 -15.75
C ASP A 208 22.82 -5.34 -15.60
N TYR A 209 21.57 -4.94 -15.36
CA TYR A 209 21.26 -3.57 -14.92
C TYR A 209 21.13 -3.50 -13.39
N VAL A 210 21.64 -2.45 -12.79
CA VAL A 210 21.12 -2.00 -11.48
C VAL A 210 19.83 -1.26 -11.74
N VAL A 211 18.76 -1.65 -11.05
CA VAL A 211 17.47 -0.98 -11.20
C VAL A 211 17.11 -0.28 -9.90
N TYR A 212 16.87 1.03 -9.97
CA TYR A 212 16.41 1.81 -8.82
C TYR A 212 14.97 2.26 -9.06
N THR A 213 14.10 2.02 -8.08
CA THR A 213 12.73 2.53 -8.09
C THR A 213 12.48 3.39 -6.86
N LEU A 214 11.68 4.44 -7.02
CA LEU A 214 11.43 5.42 -5.96
C LEU A 214 9.97 5.89 -5.96
N GLN A 215 9.58 6.51 -4.84
CA GLN A 215 8.27 7.11 -4.62
C GLN A 215 8.43 8.65 -4.68
N PRO A 216 8.11 9.30 -5.80
CA PRO A 216 8.27 10.75 -5.91
C PRO A 216 7.32 11.50 -4.97
N SER A 217 7.67 12.75 -4.62
CA SER A 217 6.77 13.65 -3.89
C SER A 217 5.42 13.74 -4.60
N GLY A 218 4.33 13.61 -3.84
CA GLY A 218 2.97 13.57 -4.39
C GLY A 218 2.37 12.16 -4.51
N THR A 219 3.11 11.12 -4.18
CA THR A 219 2.60 9.74 -4.11
C THR A 219 1.62 9.57 -2.94
N THR A 220 0.50 8.87 -3.15
CA THR A 220 -0.47 8.52 -2.09
C THR A 220 0.07 7.47 -1.13
N GLY A 221 -0.51 7.39 0.08
CA GLY A 221 -0.08 6.45 1.12
C GLY A 221 1.06 6.95 2.00
N TYR A 222 1.40 8.24 1.90
CA TYR A 222 2.40 8.95 2.70
C TYR A 222 1.80 10.12 3.48
N GLY A 223 0.48 10.16 3.60
CA GLY A 223 -0.28 11.25 4.20
C GLY A 223 -0.65 12.35 3.21
N GLN A 224 -1.69 13.11 3.58
CA GLN A 224 -2.32 14.08 2.70
C GLN A 224 -1.40 15.25 2.29
N GLU A 225 -0.52 15.72 3.19
CA GLU A 225 0.44 16.79 2.85
C GLU A 225 1.45 16.36 1.78
N PHE A 226 1.86 15.08 1.80
CA PHE A 226 2.78 14.56 0.81
C PHE A 226 2.08 14.36 -0.54
N SER A 227 0.89 13.76 -0.55
CA SER A 227 0.12 13.52 -1.78
C SER A 227 -0.37 14.81 -2.45
N ALA A 228 -0.67 15.86 -1.66
CA ALA A 228 -1.06 17.19 -2.15
C ALA A 228 0.01 17.83 -3.07
N ARG A 229 1.28 17.44 -2.94
CA ARG A 229 2.38 17.96 -3.78
C ARG A 229 2.28 17.56 -5.25
N HIS A 230 1.47 16.55 -5.57
CA HIS A 230 1.21 16.18 -6.96
C HIS A 230 0.26 17.15 -7.66
N VAL A 231 -0.62 17.82 -6.89
CA VAL A 231 -1.68 18.64 -7.46
C VAL A 231 -1.11 19.92 -8.07
N ASN A 232 -1.37 20.13 -9.37
CA ASN A 232 -0.84 21.26 -10.17
C ASN A 232 0.70 21.35 -10.24
N ALA A 233 1.42 20.22 -10.06
CA ALA A 233 2.89 20.17 -10.03
C ALA A 233 3.48 19.40 -11.24
N TRP A 234 2.89 19.52 -12.43
CA TRP A 234 3.32 18.90 -13.69
C TRP A 234 4.51 19.63 -14.31
#